data_92eebafc3c6c1830bdc7d515c3d75160
#
_entry.id   92eebafc3c6c1830bdc7d515c3d75160
#
_cell.length_a   1.000
_cell.length_b   1.000
_cell.length_c   1.000
_cell.angle_alpha   90.00
_cell.angle_beta   90.00
_cell.angle_gamma   90.00
#
_symmetry.space_group_name_H-M   'P 1'
#
loop_
_entity.id
_entity.type
_entity.pdbx_description
1 polymer ?
#
loop_
_entity_poly.entity_id
_entity_poly.type
_entity_poly.pdbx_seq_one_letter_code
_entity_poly.pdbx_strand_id
1 'polypeptide(L)'
;MIKKFRLWDNILGWTAFAVAAVTYLMTIEPTTSLWDCGEFIASAYKLEVGHPPGAPFFMILGRFFATFAGGDVSRVAMMINAMSGLASALTILFLFWTVTHLARRIFLKQESDYTPGRIIAVLGAGLTGAMAYAFSDTFWFSAVEGEVYATSSLFTALVFWAILRWEDVADQPHADRWIILIAFMMGLSIGVHLLNLLAIPAIVFVWYFRKYQFSWKGLAASAGVSVLLLVLIMYGIKIGRASCRERV
;
A
#
# COMPACT_ATOMS: atom_id res chain seq x y z
N MET A 1 7.19 3.10 -29.98
CA MET A 1 6.32 2.14 -29.27
C MET A 1 6.35 2.36 -27.75
N ILE A 2 7.49 2.68 -27.13
CA ILE A 2 7.62 2.93 -25.67
C ILE A 2 6.66 4.03 -25.17
N LYS A 3 6.53 5.17 -25.88
CA LYS A 3 5.59 6.24 -25.49
C LYS A 3 4.14 5.76 -25.48
N LYS A 4 3.76 4.92 -26.47
CA LYS A 4 2.40 4.32 -26.51
C LYS A 4 2.18 3.35 -25.35
N PHE A 5 3.18 2.51 -25.01
CA PHE A 5 3.11 1.64 -23.85
C PHE A 5 2.85 2.44 -22.57
N ARG A 6 3.66 3.48 -22.29
CA ARG A 6 3.49 4.32 -21.08
C ARG A 6 2.13 4.99 -21.01
N LEU A 7 1.60 5.44 -22.15
CA LEU A 7 0.26 6.03 -22.21
C LEU A 7 -0.81 5.02 -21.81
N TRP A 8 -0.79 3.84 -22.42
CA TRP A 8 -1.77 2.79 -22.12
C TRP A 8 -1.62 2.21 -20.71
N ASP A 9 -0.40 2.09 -20.21
CA ASP A 9 -0.11 1.67 -18.83
C ASP A 9 -0.76 2.61 -17.82
N ASN A 10 -0.65 3.92 -18.04
CA ASN A 10 -1.32 4.91 -17.20
C ASN A 10 -2.85 4.87 -17.36
N ILE A 11 -3.37 4.84 -18.59
CA ILE A 11 -4.82 4.81 -18.82
C ILE A 11 -5.44 3.57 -18.17
N LEU A 12 -4.87 2.39 -18.40
CA LEU A 12 -5.41 1.14 -17.84
C LEU A 12 -5.26 1.08 -16.32
N GLY A 13 -4.17 1.61 -15.76
CA GLY A 13 -4.00 1.71 -14.32
C GLY A 13 -5.11 2.55 -13.68
N TRP A 14 -5.35 3.76 -14.19
CA TRP A 14 -6.44 4.61 -13.72
C TRP A 14 -7.83 4.04 -14.01
N THR A 15 -8.00 3.29 -15.08
CA THR A 15 -9.24 2.56 -15.36
C THR A 15 -9.47 1.46 -14.32
N ALA A 16 -8.44 0.70 -13.96
CA ALA A 16 -8.50 -0.31 -12.89
C ALA A 16 -8.87 0.32 -11.54
N PHE A 17 -8.24 1.47 -11.20
CA PHE A 17 -8.64 2.27 -10.04
C PHE A 17 -10.11 2.67 -10.09
N ALA A 18 -10.57 3.24 -11.20
CA ALA A 18 -11.94 3.73 -11.32
C ALA A 18 -12.97 2.60 -11.19
N VAL A 19 -12.71 1.45 -11.82
CA VAL A 19 -13.58 0.25 -11.71
C VAL A 19 -13.64 -0.21 -10.26
N ALA A 20 -12.49 -0.35 -9.57
CA ALA A 20 -12.44 -0.74 -8.17
C ALA A 20 -13.13 0.29 -7.26
N ALA A 21 -12.86 1.58 -7.44
CA ALA A 21 -13.46 2.66 -6.64
C ALA A 21 -14.98 2.69 -6.77
N VAL A 22 -15.50 2.62 -8.00
CA VAL A 22 -16.95 2.59 -8.25
C VAL A 22 -17.56 1.35 -7.60
N THR A 23 -16.95 0.17 -7.79
CA THR A 23 -17.45 -1.08 -7.22
C THR A 23 -17.53 -0.99 -5.68
N TYR A 24 -16.44 -0.58 -5.02
CA TYR A 24 -16.40 -0.52 -3.55
C TYR A 24 -17.32 0.54 -2.99
N LEU A 25 -17.38 1.74 -3.61
CA LEU A 25 -18.27 2.80 -3.15
C LEU A 25 -19.76 2.49 -3.36
N MET A 26 -20.11 1.71 -4.40
CA MET A 26 -21.48 1.25 -4.62
C MET A 26 -21.91 0.12 -3.69
N THR A 27 -20.96 -0.63 -3.15
CA THR A 27 -21.21 -1.77 -2.26
C THR A 27 -20.74 -1.49 -0.82
N ILE A 28 -20.49 -0.22 -0.51
CA ILE A 28 -19.98 0.19 0.79
C ILE A 28 -20.94 -0.19 1.91
N GLU A 29 -20.41 -0.66 3.03
CA GLU A 29 -21.20 -0.89 4.23
C GLU A 29 -21.72 0.46 4.76
N PRO A 30 -23.02 0.68 4.86
CA PRO A 30 -23.57 1.97 5.29
C PRO A 30 -23.39 2.22 6.78
N THR A 31 -23.17 1.17 7.55
CA THR A 31 -23.08 1.17 9.02
C THR A 31 -21.75 0.58 9.47
N THR A 32 -21.74 -0.04 10.64
CA THR A 32 -20.60 -0.79 11.16
C THR A 32 -20.74 -2.27 10.77
N SER A 33 -19.64 -2.84 10.25
CA SER A 33 -19.58 -4.29 10.07
C SER A 33 -19.17 -5.02 11.36
N LEU A 34 -18.83 -6.30 11.24
CA LEU A 34 -18.40 -7.14 12.37
C LEU A 34 -16.96 -6.80 12.82
N TRP A 35 -16.51 -7.46 13.90
CA TRP A 35 -15.17 -7.32 14.49
C TRP A 35 -14.90 -5.92 15.02
N ASP A 36 -13.71 -5.42 14.81
CA ASP A 36 -13.22 -4.16 15.39
C ASP A 36 -13.67 -2.89 14.63
N CYS A 37 -14.42 -3.06 13.53
CA CYS A 37 -14.87 -1.97 12.68
C CYS A 37 -15.61 -0.87 13.45
N GLY A 38 -16.52 -1.27 14.36
CA GLY A 38 -17.25 -0.33 15.20
C GLY A 38 -16.35 0.48 16.13
N GLU A 39 -15.33 -0.16 16.71
CA GLU A 39 -14.33 0.51 17.54
C GLU A 39 -13.51 1.49 16.73
N PHE A 40 -13.01 1.10 15.57
CA PHE A 40 -12.22 1.98 14.70
C PHE A 40 -13.02 3.19 14.22
N ILE A 41 -14.30 3.00 13.87
CA ILE A 41 -15.19 4.10 13.47
C ILE A 41 -15.42 5.07 14.62
N ALA A 42 -15.81 4.55 15.81
CA ALA A 42 -16.09 5.37 16.97
C ALA A 42 -14.85 6.12 17.47
N SER A 43 -13.71 5.41 17.57
CA SER A 43 -12.45 6.00 18.02
C SER A 43 -11.93 7.03 17.02
N ALA A 44 -12.04 6.81 15.71
CA ALA A 44 -11.68 7.79 14.69
C ALA A 44 -12.57 9.03 14.76
N TYR A 45 -13.88 8.86 14.91
CA TYR A 45 -14.82 9.97 15.00
C TYR A 45 -14.55 10.86 16.21
N LYS A 46 -14.20 10.28 17.38
CA LYS A 46 -13.92 11.01 18.61
C LYS A 46 -12.45 11.36 18.82
N LEU A 47 -11.52 10.87 17.95
CA LEU A 47 -10.07 10.93 18.13
C LEU A 47 -9.63 10.27 19.44
N GLU A 48 -10.21 9.14 19.78
CA GLU A 48 -9.84 8.31 20.90
C GLU A 48 -8.77 7.28 20.54
N VAL A 49 -8.18 6.67 21.55
CA VAL A 49 -7.18 5.59 21.37
C VAL A 49 -7.91 4.26 21.40
N GLY A 50 -7.86 3.52 20.30
CA GLY A 50 -8.39 2.16 20.23
C GLY A 50 -7.52 1.13 20.96
N HIS A 51 -7.91 -0.15 20.90
CA HIS A 51 -7.17 -1.26 21.50
C HIS A 51 -5.70 -1.33 20.99
N PRO A 52 -4.74 -1.88 21.77
CA PRO A 52 -3.38 -2.06 21.31
C PRO A 52 -3.29 -2.94 20.04
N PRO A 53 -2.46 -2.54 19.05
CA PRO A 53 -1.39 -1.55 19.10
C PRO A 53 -1.80 -0.10 18.92
N GLY A 54 -3.07 0.21 18.73
CA GLY A 54 -3.55 1.52 18.33
C GLY A 54 -3.21 1.80 16.85
N ALA A 55 -3.97 2.67 16.22
CA ALA A 55 -3.80 3.04 14.81
C ALA A 55 -3.91 4.57 14.67
N PRO A 56 -2.98 5.36 15.26
CA PRO A 56 -3.15 6.81 15.37
C PRO A 56 -3.28 7.51 14.01
N PHE A 57 -2.57 7.06 13.00
CA PHE A 57 -2.66 7.66 11.67
C PHE A 57 -3.99 7.29 10.99
N PHE A 58 -4.47 6.06 11.18
CA PHE A 58 -5.81 5.67 10.72
C PHE A 58 -6.91 6.52 11.40
N MET A 59 -6.80 6.77 12.71
CA MET A 59 -7.75 7.60 13.45
C MET A 59 -7.81 9.03 12.88
N ILE A 60 -6.67 9.63 12.56
CA ILE A 60 -6.60 10.97 11.95
C ILE A 60 -7.26 10.98 10.57
N LEU A 61 -6.94 10.00 9.72
CA LEU A 61 -7.56 9.87 8.40
C LEU A 61 -9.07 9.63 8.52
N GLY A 62 -9.49 8.72 9.38
CA GLY A 62 -10.91 8.43 9.62
C GLY A 62 -11.65 9.66 10.15
N ARG A 63 -11.04 10.44 11.06
CA ARG A 63 -11.60 11.73 11.51
C ARG A 63 -11.76 12.72 10.36
N PHE A 64 -10.77 12.81 9.47
CA PHE A 64 -10.87 13.66 8.29
C PHE A 64 -12.05 13.24 7.40
N PHE A 65 -12.20 11.96 7.11
CA PHE A 65 -13.32 11.46 6.32
C PHE A 65 -14.68 11.64 7.03
N ALA A 66 -14.74 11.52 8.35
CA ALA A 66 -15.94 11.78 9.13
C ALA A 66 -16.46 13.22 8.96
N THR A 67 -15.62 14.19 8.59
CA THR A 67 -16.07 15.58 8.33
C THR A 67 -17.01 15.68 7.13
N PHE A 68 -16.90 14.75 6.16
CA PHE A 68 -17.80 14.70 4.99
C PHE A 68 -19.22 14.23 5.35
N ALA A 69 -19.46 13.74 6.56
CA ALA A 69 -20.80 13.45 7.06
C ALA A 69 -21.65 14.73 7.29
N GLY A 70 -21.03 15.93 7.25
CA GLY A 70 -21.74 17.19 7.35
C GLY A 70 -22.46 17.42 8.69
N GLY A 71 -22.01 16.78 9.77
CA GLY A 71 -22.63 16.82 11.10
C GLY A 71 -23.70 15.75 11.36
N ASP A 72 -24.07 14.98 10.34
CA ASP A 72 -24.99 13.85 10.47
C ASP A 72 -24.26 12.60 10.98
N VAL A 73 -24.43 12.30 12.25
CA VAL A 73 -23.77 11.15 12.92
C VAL A 73 -24.12 9.81 12.25
N SER A 74 -25.31 9.69 11.67
CA SER A 74 -25.73 8.46 10.97
C SER A 74 -24.90 8.13 9.74
N ARG A 75 -24.22 9.11 9.15
CA ARG A 75 -23.38 8.96 7.96
C ARG A 75 -21.89 8.79 8.28
N VAL A 76 -21.49 8.95 9.53
CA VAL A 76 -20.06 8.88 9.91
C VAL A 76 -19.45 7.53 9.53
N ALA A 77 -20.13 6.42 9.83
CA ALA A 77 -19.65 5.08 9.48
C ALA A 77 -19.41 4.96 7.98
N MET A 78 -20.40 5.32 7.17
CA MET A 78 -20.31 5.26 5.70
C MET A 78 -19.13 6.11 5.15
N MET A 79 -18.85 7.29 5.74
CA MET A 79 -17.74 8.13 5.29
C MET A 79 -16.37 7.52 5.64
N ILE A 80 -16.23 6.90 6.81
CA ILE A 80 -15.00 6.20 7.20
C ILE A 80 -14.83 4.93 6.36
N ASN A 81 -15.89 4.19 6.09
CA ASN A 81 -15.87 3.04 5.19
C ASN A 81 -15.46 3.46 3.77
N ALA A 82 -15.93 4.63 3.28
CA ALA A 82 -15.52 5.18 1.98
C ALA A 82 -14.02 5.48 1.90
N MET A 83 -13.37 5.85 3.01
CA MET A 83 -11.91 5.96 3.09
C MET A 83 -11.25 4.62 2.75
N SER A 84 -11.74 3.52 3.32
CA SER A 84 -11.23 2.16 3.05
C SER A 84 -11.46 1.77 1.60
N GLY A 85 -12.62 2.08 1.03
CA GLY A 85 -12.92 1.85 -0.39
C GLY A 85 -11.95 2.56 -1.33
N LEU A 86 -11.66 3.82 -1.07
CA LEU A 86 -10.71 4.60 -1.87
C LEU A 86 -9.26 4.13 -1.67
N ALA A 87 -8.86 3.79 -0.45
CA ALA A 87 -7.54 3.23 -0.16
C ALA A 87 -7.35 1.89 -0.90
N SER A 88 -8.36 1.03 -0.89
CA SER A 88 -8.35 -0.24 -1.62
C SER A 88 -8.28 -0.04 -3.12
N ALA A 89 -9.02 0.91 -3.69
CA ALA A 89 -8.96 1.23 -5.11
C ALA A 89 -7.56 1.74 -5.53
N LEU A 90 -6.91 2.56 -4.70
CA LEU A 90 -5.52 2.98 -4.91
C LEU A 90 -4.54 1.79 -4.82
N THR A 91 -4.82 0.82 -3.94
CA THR A 91 -4.05 -0.43 -3.88
C THR A 91 -4.09 -1.16 -5.23
N ILE A 92 -5.26 -1.25 -5.87
CA ILE A 92 -5.42 -1.87 -7.19
C ILE A 92 -4.62 -1.12 -8.27
N LEU A 93 -4.58 0.21 -8.23
CA LEU A 93 -3.76 1.02 -9.13
C LEU A 93 -2.26 0.67 -8.99
N PHE A 94 -1.73 0.68 -7.76
CA PHE A 94 -0.32 0.38 -7.52
C PHE A 94 0.02 -1.08 -7.80
N LEU A 95 -0.91 -2.00 -7.56
CA LEU A 95 -0.76 -3.41 -7.93
C LEU A 95 -0.67 -3.57 -9.45
N PHE A 96 -1.56 -2.93 -10.22
CA PHE A 96 -1.51 -2.92 -11.68
C PHE A 96 -0.14 -2.45 -12.17
N TRP A 97 0.33 -1.28 -11.70
CA TRP A 97 1.63 -0.75 -12.11
C TRP A 97 2.81 -1.62 -11.66
N THR A 98 2.70 -2.30 -10.52
CA THR A 98 3.71 -3.25 -10.05
C THR A 98 3.80 -4.45 -10.99
N VAL A 99 2.66 -5.06 -11.34
CA VAL A 99 2.62 -6.23 -12.22
C VAL A 99 3.13 -5.86 -13.63
N THR A 100 2.66 -4.74 -14.19
CA THR A 100 3.13 -4.30 -15.52
C THR A 100 4.62 -3.95 -15.52
N HIS A 101 5.14 -3.34 -14.43
CA HIS A 101 6.56 -3.07 -14.27
C HIS A 101 7.39 -4.36 -14.29
N LEU A 102 7.02 -5.35 -13.50
CA LEU A 102 7.73 -6.63 -13.43
C LEU A 102 7.63 -7.40 -14.75
N ALA A 103 6.44 -7.46 -15.34
CA ALA A 103 6.23 -8.11 -16.65
C ALA A 103 7.04 -7.41 -17.76
N ARG A 104 7.08 -6.09 -17.76
CA ARG A 104 7.92 -5.31 -18.70
C ARG A 104 9.39 -5.71 -18.60
N ARG A 105 9.93 -5.87 -17.39
CA ARG A 105 11.32 -6.27 -17.20
C ARG A 105 11.65 -7.66 -17.72
N ILE A 106 10.67 -8.53 -17.82
CA ILE A 106 10.84 -9.88 -18.36
C ILE A 106 10.69 -9.87 -19.88
N PHE A 107 9.66 -9.22 -20.42
CA PHE A 107 9.22 -9.37 -21.80
C PHE A 107 9.57 -8.20 -22.72
N LEU A 108 9.91 -7.01 -22.20
CA LEU A 108 10.17 -5.78 -22.97
C LEU A 108 11.54 -5.18 -22.59
N LYS A 109 12.62 -5.97 -22.76
CA LYS A 109 13.97 -5.58 -22.35
C LYS A 109 14.61 -4.57 -23.30
N GLN A 110 14.34 -4.68 -24.59
CA GLN A 110 14.91 -3.85 -25.67
C GLN A 110 13.81 -3.13 -26.44
N GLU A 111 14.16 -2.07 -27.16
CA GLU A 111 13.17 -1.33 -27.98
C GLU A 111 12.48 -2.20 -29.03
N SER A 112 13.17 -3.18 -29.59
CA SER A 112 12.65 -4.18 -30.52
C SER A 112 11.55 -5.08 -29.92
N ASP A 113 11.55 -5.24 -28.61
CA ASP A 113 10.57 -6.06 -27.92
C ASP A 113 9.18 -5.41 -27.82
N TYR A 114 9.09 -4.08 -28.00
CA TYR A 114 7.83 -3.36 -27.90
C TYR A 114 6.92 -3.58 -29.11
N THR A 115 6.63 -4.83 -29.43
CA THR A 115 5.63 -5.20 -30.44
C THR A 115 4.19 -5.07 -29.86
N PRO A 116 3.16 -4.84 -30.72
CA PRO A 116 1.79 -4.73 -30.25
C PRO A 116 1.34 -5.95 -29.42
N GLY A 117 1.68 -7.16 -29.84
CA GLY A 117 1.30 -8.38 -29.11
C GLY A 117 1.92 -8.48 -27.72
N ARG A 118 3.22 -8.18 -27.58
CA ARG A 118 3.89 -8.19 -26.27
C ARG A 118 3.38 -7.06 -25.35
N ILE A 119 3.10 -5.87 -25.91
CA ILE A 119 2.50 -4.77 -25.15
C ILE A 119 1.13 -5.19 -24.60
N ILE A 120 0.27 -5.78 -25.44
CA ILE A 120 -1.05 -6.28 -25.01
C ILE A 120 -0.89 -7.36 -23.94
N ALA A 121 0.05 -8.29 -24.10
CA ALA A 121 0.29 -9.35 -23.11
C ALA A 121 0.71 -8.79 -21.75
N VAL A 122 1.64 -7.81 -21.71
CA VAL A 122 2.11 -7.19 -20.45
C VAL A 122 0.98 -6.40 -19.78
N LEU A 123 0.27 -5.56 -20.54
CA LEU A 123 -0.84 -4.77 -20.01
C LEU A 123 -2.01 -5.65 -19.57
N GLY A 124 -2.31 -6.69 -20.36
CA GLY A 124 -3.34 -7.68 -20.05
C GLY A 124 -3.02 -8.46 -18.77
N ALA A 125 -1.77 -8.89 -18.57
CA ALA A 125 -1.34 -9.53 -17.33
C ALA A 125 -1.54 -8.62 -16.11
N GLY A 126 -1.17 -7.32 -16.25
CA GLY A 126 -1.42 -6.32 -15.21
C GLY A 126 -2.90 -6.18 -14.87
N LEU A 127 -3.74 -6.05 -15.91
CA LEU A 127 -5.18 -5.88 -15.73
C LEU A 127 -5.82 -7.13 -15.10
N THR A 128 -5.48 -8.32 -15.59
CA THR A 128 -6.00 -9.58 -15.05
C THR A 128 -5.60 -9.76 -13.59
N GLY A 129 -4.33 -9.53 -13.23
CA GLY A 129 -3.86 -9.65 -11.86
C GLY A 129 -4.53 -8.65 -10.93
N ALA A 130 -4.62 -7.38 -11.34
CA ALA A 130 -5.25 -6.32 -10.56
C ALA A 130 -6.75 -6.58 -10.36
N MET A 131 -7.49 -6.98 -11.41
CA MET A 131 -8.91 -7.28 -11.32
C MET A 131 -9.20 -8.55 -10.53
N ALA A 132 -8.41 -9.61 -10.70
CA ALA A 132 -8.54 -10.83 -9.90
C ALA A 132 -8.41 -10.53 -8.40
N TYR A 133 -7.47 -9.65 -8.02
CA TYR A 133 -7.32 -9.22 -6.63
C TYR A 133 -8.46 -8.29 -6.19
N ALA A 134 -8.87 -7.32 -7.02
CA ALA A 134 -9.95 -6.39 -6.72
C ALA A 134 -11.28 -7.11 -6.42
N PHE A 135 -11.56 -8.17 -7.16
CA PHE A 135 -12.80 -8.95 -7.03
C PHE A 135 -12.63 -10.22 -6.17
N SER A 136 -11.48 -10.38 -5.49
CA SER A 136 -11.35 -11.44 -4.51
C SER A 136 -12.19 -11.13 -3.28
N ASP A 137 -12.86 -12.14 -2.75
CA ASP A 137 -13.80 -12.02 -1.63
C ASP A 137 -13.17 -11.32 -0.42
N THR A 138 -12.03 -11.81 0.04
CA THR A 138 -11.34 -11.24 1.20
C THR A 138 -10.92 -9.78 1.03
N PHE A 139 -10.43 -9.41 -0.16
CA PHE A 139 -10.00 -8.03 -0.38
C PHE A 139 -11.20 -7.08 -0.51
N TRP A 140 -12.25 -7.52 -1.19
CA TRP A 140 -13.47 -6.73 -1.32
C TRP A 140 -14.14 -6.50 0.04
N PHE A 141 -14.23 -7.54 0.87
CA PHE A 141 -14.76 -7.42 2.23
C PHE A 141 -14.01 -6.31 3.00
N SER A 142 -12.68 -6.36 3.06
CA SER A 142 -11.88 -5.33 3.73
C SER A 142 -11.95 -3.94 3.06
N ALA A 143 -12.33 -3.87 1.78
CA ALA A 143 -12.44 -2.60 1.07
C ALA A 143 -13.69 -1.80 1.44
N VAL A 144 -14.76 -2.47 1.87
CA VAL A 144 -16.06 -1.82 2.09
C VAL A 144 -16.35 -1.50 3.56
N GLU A 145 -15.41 -1.78 4.44
CA GLU A 145 -15.54 -1.57 5.89
C GLU A 145 -14.42 -0.69 6.48
N GLY A 146 -14.72 -0.02 7.59
CA GLY A 146 -13.83 0.94 8.25
C GLY A 146 -12.79 0.28 9.14
N GLU A 147 -11.88 -0.51 8.53
CA GLU A 147 -10.79 -1.17 9.20
C GLU A 147 -9.40 -0.78 8.66
N VAL A 148 -8.37 -1.06 9.45
CA VAL A 148 -6.97 -0.71 9.12
C VAL A 148 -6.41 -1.46 7.91
N TYR A 149 -6.98 -2.60 7.52
CA TYR A 149 -6.43 -3.48 6.49
C TYR A 149 -6.43 -2.86 5.10
N ALA A 150 -7.47 -2.11 4.73
CA ALA A 150 -7.54 -1.41 3.45
C ALA A 150 -6.41 -0.37 3.32
N THR A 151 -6.25 0.47 4.34
CA THR A 151 -5.20 1.49 4.37
C THR A 151 -3.80 0.86 4.48
N SER A 152 -3.65 -0.22 5.24
CA SER A 152 -2.41 -1.01 5.34
C SER A 152 -2.00 -1.58 3.97
N SER A 153 -2.95 -2.14 3.22
CA SER A 153 -2.71 -2.67 1.88
C SER A 153 -2.25 -1.57 0.91
N LEU A 154 -2.83 -0.37 1.02
CA LEU A 154 -2.39 0.78 0.24
C LEU A 154 -0.92 1.14 0.53
N PHE A 155 -0.52 1.23 1.80
CA PHE A 155 0.88 1.52 2.14
C PHE A 155 1.83 0.45 1.62
N THR A 156 1.46 -0.82 1.75
CA THR A 156 2.27 -1.93 1.23
C THR A 156 2.44 -1.84 -0.29
N ALA A 157 1.36 -1.64 -1.03
CA ALA A 157 1.38 -1.52 -2.49
C ALA A 157 2.18 -0.29 -2.96
N LEU A 158 1.98 0.86 -2.28
CA LEU A 158 2.69 2.11 -2.57
C LEU A 158 4.19 1.98 -2.35
N VAL A 159 4.61 1.42 -1.21
CA VAL A 159 6.02 1.22 -0.87
C VAL A 159 6.68 0.25 -1.84
N PHE A 160 6.00 -0.84 -2.17
CA PHE A 160 6.52 -1.82 -3.13
C PHE A 160 6.64 -1.23 -4.55
N TRP A 161 5.66 -0.47 -5.00
CA TRP A 161 5.75 0.28 -6.24
C TRP A 161 6.90 1.31 -6.21
N ALA A 162 7.05 2.03 -5.10
CA ALA A 162 8.07 3.06 -4.95
C ALA A 162 9.49 2.49 -5.02
N ILE A 163 9.76 1.31 -4.44
CA ILE A 163 11.09 0.68 -4.52
C ILE A 163 11.42 0.23 -5.95
N LEU A 164 10.43 -0.23 -6.72
CA LEU A 164 10.61 -0.55 -8.14
C LEU A 164 10.87 0.72 -8.97
N ARG A 165 10.23 1.85 -8.62
CA ARG A 165 10.51 3.15 -9.23
C ARG A 165 11.91 3.65 -8.89
N TRP A 166 12.35 3.50 -7.64
CA TRP A 166 13.72 3.78 -7.25
C TRP A 166 14.72 2.93 -8.06
N GLU A 167 14.45 1.67 -8.23
CA GLU A 167 15.30 0.75 -8.98
C GLU A 167 15.53 1.20 -10.42
N ASP A 168 14.51 1.76 -11.10
CA ASP A 168 14.62 2.32 -12.45
C ASP A 168 15.57 3.54 -12.52
N VAL A 169 15.71 4.29 -11.43
CA VAL A 169 16.48 5.54 -11.37
C VAL A 169 17.69 5.51 -10.43
N ALA A 170 18.03 4.33 -9.90
CA ALA A 170 19.01 4.14 -8.81
C ALA A 170 20.42 4.70 -9.10
N ASP A 171 20.79 4.89 -10.38
CA ASP A 171 22.06 5.44 -10.81
C ASP A 171 21.98 6.92 -11.21
N GLN A 172 20.79 7.53 -11.10
CA GLN A 172 20.59 8.95 -11.42
C GLN A 172 20.88 9.84 -10.21
N PRO A 173 21.28 11.10 -10.41
CA PRO A 173 21.38 12.07 -9.32
C PRO A 173 20.06 12.17 -8.56
N HIS A 174 20.15 12.22 -7.24
CA HIS A 174 18.99 12.34 -6.34
C HIS A 174 18.05 11.13 -6.28
N ALA A 175 18.44 9.95 -6.75
CA ALA A 175 17.66 8.72 -6.60
C ALA A 175 17.30 8.41 -5.14
N ASP A 176 18.16 8.79 -4.19
CA ASP A 176 17.96 8.57 -2.75
C ASP A 176 16.69 9.23 -2.19
N ARG A 177 16.14 10.22 -2.89
CA ARG A 177 14.83 10.81 -2.52
C ARG A 177 13.71 9.77 -2.47
N TRP A 178 13.77 8.74 -3.31
CA TRP A 178 12.81 7.64 -3.27
C TRP A 178 12.97 6.79 -2.01
N ILE A 179 14.20 6.55 -1.56
CA ILE A 179 14.45 5.79 -0.32
C ILE A 179 13.95 6.59 0.89
N ILE A 180 14.16 7.92 0.90
CA ILE A 180 13.62 8.79 1.95
C ILE A 180 12.08 8.76 1.96
N LEU A 181 11.45 8.83 0.79
CA LEU A 181 10.00 8.72 0.67
C LEU A 181 9.50 7.36 1.18
N ILE A 182 10.16 6.27 0.81
CA ILE A 182 9.82 4.91 1.27
C ILE A 182 9.93 4.84 2.80
N ALA A 183 11.02 5.33 3.38
CA ALA A 183 11.21 5.34 4.84
C ALA A 183 10.12 6.17 5.54
N PHE A 184 9.75 7.32 4.99
CA PHE A 184 8.67 8.15 5.50
C PHE A 184 7.31 7.43 5.44
N MET A 185 6.97 6.82 4.29
CA MET A 185 5.73 6.06 4.13
C MET A 185 5.69 4.84 5.06
N MET A 186 6.81 4.16 5.26
CA MET A 186 6.92 3.07 6.23
C MET A 186 6.68 3.57 7.66
N GLY A 187 7.23 4.73 8.02
CA GLY A 187 6.97 5.37 9.32
C GLY A 187 5.49 5.69 9.54
N LEU A 188 4.81 6.28 8.54
CA LEU A 188 3.37 6.54 8.60
C LEU A 188 2.56 5.24 8.71
N SER A 189 2.96 4.20 7.98
CA SER A 189 2.25 2.92 7.95
C SER A 189 2.23 2.20 9.31
N ILE A 190 3.24 2.42 10.15
CA ILE A 190 3.26 1.94 11.53
C ILE A 190 2.08 2.51 12.34
N GLY A 191 1.68 3.75 12.05
CA GLY A 191 0.50 4.39 12.64
C GLY A 191 -0.84 3.89 12.08
N VAL A 192 -0.81 2.94 11.14
CA VAL A 192 -1.98 2.22 10.62
C VAL A 192 -1.96 0.77 11.09
N HIS A 193 -0.95 0.01 10.65
CA HIS A 193 -0.83 -1.40 11.00
C HIS A 193 0.60 -1.91 10.87
N LEU A 194 1.05 -2.75 11.81
CA LEU A 194 2.43 -3.26 11.85
C LEU A 194 2.76 -4.25 10.72
N LEU A 195 1.75 -4.81 10.05
CA LEU A 195 1.94 -5.75 8.95
C LEU A 195 2.78 -5.16 7.81
N ASN A 196 2.73 -3.84 7.61
CA ASN A 196 3.53 -3.16 6.59
C ASN A 196 5.05 -3.29 6.78
N LEU A 197 5.50 -3.58 8.00
CA LEU A 197 6.92 -3.85 8.26
C LEU A 197 7.44 -5.07 7.51
N LEU A 198 6.57 -5.99 7.10
CA LEU A 198 6.94 -7.14 6.26
C LEU A 198 7.44 -6.74 4.86
N ALA A 199 7.23 -5.50 4.42
CA ALA A 199 7.83 -4.98 3.19
C ALA A 199 9.35 -4.70 3.32
N ILE A 200 9.90 -4.57 4.54
CA ILE A 200 11.31 -4.25 4.77
C ILE A 200 12.26 -5.26 4.11
N PRO A 201 12.09 -6.58 4.24
CA PRO A 201 12.94 -7.54 3.53
C PRO A 201 12.94 -7.34 2.02
N ALA A 202 11.77 -7.13 1.43
CA ALA A 202 11.65 -6.90 -0.01
C ALA A 202 12.43 -5.65 -0.46
N ILE A 203 12.33 -4.54 0.29
CA ILE A 203 13.06 -3.30 0.02
C ILE A 203 14.57 -3.53 0.09
N VAL A 204 15.03 -4.19 1.16
CA VAL A 204 16.47 -4.49 1.36
C VAL A 204 17.01 -5.37 0.23
N PHE A 205 16.26 -6.40 -0.17
CA PHE A 205 16.70 -7.28 -1.27
C PHE A 205 16.69 -6.56 -2.62
N VAL A 206 15.68 -5.76 -2.96
CA VAL A 206 15.68 -4.97 -4.19
C VAL A 206 16.89 -4.03 -4.22
N TRP A 207 17.17 -3.36 -3.09
CA TRP A 207 18.34 -2.50 -2.96
C TRP A 207 19.66 -3.27 -3.13
N TYR A 208 19.81 -4.43 -2.48
CA TYR A 208 20.98 -5.28 -2.60
C TYR A 208 21.22 -5.72 -4.04
N PHE A 209 20.24 -6.33 -4.69
CA PHE A 209 20.37 -6.82 -6.06
C PHE A 209 20.58 -5.72 -7.09
N ARG A 210 20.17 -4.49 -6.77
CA ARG A 210 20.41 -3.34 -7.65
C ARG A 210 21.82 -2.78 -7.52
N LYS A 211 22.41 -2.79 -6.34
CA LYS A 211 23.70 -2.15 -6.05
C LYS A 211 24.90 -3.12 -6.06
N TYR A 212 24.66 -4.41 -5.85
CA TYR A 212 25.74 -5.41 -5.72
C TYR A 212 25.50 -6.61 -6.62
N GLN A 213 26.62 -7.28 -6.98
CA GLN A 213 26.55 -8.59 -7.62
C GLN A 213 26.12 -9.66 -6.64
N PHE A 214 25.41 -10.67 -7.13
CA PHE A 214 24.96 -11.78 -6.30
C PHE A 214 26.12 -12.49 -5.62
N SER A 215 25.99 -12.70 -4.33
CA SER A 215 26.82 -13.60 -3.54
C SER A 215 26.03 -14.16 -2.35
N TRP A 216 26.33 -15.40 -1.97
CA TRP A 216 25.67 -16.03 -0.82
C TRP A 216 25.90 -15.26 0.49
N LYS A 217 27.11 -14.68 0.65
CA LYS A 217 27.42 -13.82 1.80
C LYS A 217 26.59 -12.53 1.79
N GLY A 218 26.45 -11.90 0.63
CA GLY A 218 25.63 -10.71 0.48
C GLY A 218 24.14 -10.97 0.69
N LEU A 219 23.63 -12.12 0.21
CA LEU A 219 22.27 -12.56 0.47
C LEU A 219 22.01 -12.74 1.97
N ALA A 220 22.91 -13.46 2.67
CA ALA A 220 22.81 -13.67 4.12
C ALA A 220 22.92 -12.34 4.89
N ALA A 221 23.81 -11.43 4.49
CA ALA A 221 23.93 -10.11 5.08
C ALA A 221 22.64 -9.29 4.89
N SER A 222 22.04 -9.31 3.70
CA SER A 222 20.77 -8.61 3.44
C SER A 222 19.61 -9.16 4.28
N ALA A 223 19.54 -10.48 4.44
CA ALA A 223 18.58 -11.11 5.35
C ALA A 223 18.84 -10.69 6.81
N GLY A 224 20.10 -10.68 7.26
CA GLY A 224 20.47 -10.21 8.59
C GLY A 224 20.10 -8.75 8.83
N VAL A 225 20.37 -7.85 7.88
CA VAL A 225 19.96 -6.43 7.94
C VAL A 225 18.44 -6.32 8.02
N SER A 226 17.69 -7.09 7.24
CA SER A 226 16.22 -7.08 7.27
C SER A 226 15.68 -7.45 8.65
N VAL A 227 16.21 -8.53 9.23
CA VAL A 227 15.83 -8.96 10.59
C VAL A 227 16.22 -7.91 11.63
N LEU A 228 17.43 -7.36 11.54
CA LEU A 228 17.90 -6.32 12.47
C LEU A 228 16.98 -5.09 12.42
N LEU A 229 16.62 -4.60 11.24
CA LEU A 229 15.71 -3.46 11.09
C LEU A 229 14.34 -3.76 11.69
N LEU A 230 13.76 -4.94 11.42
CA LEU A 230 12.48 -5.36 12.00
C LEU A 230 12.56 -5.38 13.54
N VAL A 231 13.60 -5.98 14.11
CA VAL A 231 13.78 -6.06 15.56
C VAL A 231 13.93 -4.67 16.17
N LEU A 232 14.76 -3.79 15.58
CA LEU A 232 14.97 -2.44 16.09
C LEU A 232 13.69 -1.61 16.07
N ILE A 233 12.91 -1.68 14.99
CA ILE A 233 11.64 -0.95 14.89
C ILE A 233 10.62 -1.51 15.89
N MET A 234 10.45 -2.83 15.97
CA MET A 234 9.53 -3.46 16.90
C MET A 234 9.89 -3.20 18.36
N TYR A 235 11.19 -3.22 18.68
CA TYR A 235 11.70 -2.90 20.02
C TYR A 235 11.47 -1.42 20.36
N GLY A 236 11.75 -0.50 19.43
CA GLY A 236 11.51 0.93 19.59
C GLY A 236 10.04 1.25 19.84
N ILE A 237 9.11 0.60 19.10
CA ILE A 237 7.67 0.74 19.31
C ILE A 237 7.27 0.24 20.72
N LYS A 238 7.84 -0.88 21.17
CA LYS A 238 7.57 -1.44 22.51
C LYS A 238 8.02 -0.49 23.63
N ILE A 239 9.21 0.09 23.53
CA ILE A 239 9.73 1.06 24.51
C ILE A 239 8.87 2.31 24.53
N GLY A 240 8.52 2.88 23.37
CA GLY A 240 7.68 4.07 23.28
C GLY A 240 6.32 3.88 23.97
N ARG A 241 5.72 2.70 23.85
CA ARG A 241 4.46 2.36 24.56
C ARG A 241 4.63 2.24 26.06
N ALA A 242 5.70 1.61 26.53
CA ALA A 242 5.96 1.47 27.96
C ALA A 242 6.09 2.85 28.62
N SER A 243 6.86 3.77 28.01
CA SER A 243 7.05 5.12 28.54
C SER A 243 5.79 6.00 28.51
N CYS A 244 4.85 5.76 27.59
CA CYS A 244 3.55 6.44 27.60
C CYS A 244 2.61 5.90 28.70
N ARG A 245 2.67 4.61 29.01
CA ARG A 245 1.83 3.97 30.03
C ARG A 245 2.19 4.37 31.46
N GLU A 246 3.44 4.73 31.70
CA GLU A 246 3.91 5.20 33.03
C GLU A 246 3.57 6.66 33.33
N ARG A 247 3.02 7.41 32.37
CA ARG A 247 2.67 8.84 32.52
C ARG A 247 1.16 9.10 32.66
N VAL A 248 0.35 8.07 32.73
CA VAL A 248 -1.10 8.09 32.96
C VAL A 248 -1.39 7.39 34.29
#